data_b0ea4d52323663343c36e868cfdfe3f3
#
_entry.id   b0ea4d52323663343c36e868cfdfe3f3
#
_cell.length_a   1.000
_cell.length_b   1.000
_cell.length_c   1.000
_cell.angle_alpha   90.00
_cell.angle_beta   90.00
_cell.angle_gamma   90.00
#
_symmetry.space_group_name_H-M   'P 1'
#
loop_
_entity.id
_entity.type
_entity.pdbx_description
1 polymer ?
#
loop_
_entity_poly.entity_id
_entity_poly.type
_entity_poly.pdbx_seq_one_letter_code
_entity_poly.pdbx_strand_id
1 'polypeptide(L)'
;ASVVNGFDSIGSSQAGYEWKTYPERLQQAGVSWKIYQNMPDNFTDNPLAGFKQYRRANEQSGQPVSHSAACPPYDEAIDAKEPLYKAIANTMPDGGFLGTFKQDIAEGKLPQVSWIIAPETYSEHPSPSSPIQGAWYTQELLNALTDNPEVWSQTVLLINFDENDGYFDHVPSPSAPSRDQNGKLHGKTTLTAEQISYEYFD
;
A
#
# COMPACT_ATOMS: atom_id res chain seq x y z
N ALA A 1 -4.83 -7.16 18.73
CA ALA A 1 -6.02 -6.61 18.06
C ALA A 1 -5.73 -6.57 16.57
N SER A 2 -6.55 -7.22 15.75
CA SER A 2 -6.43 -7.14 14.31
C SER A 2 -6.79 -5.73 13.85
N VAL A 3 -6.00 -5.17 12.96
CA VAL A 3 -6.33 -3.92 12.26
C VAL A 3 -7.13 -4.31 11.04
N VAL A 4 -8.39 -3.92 11.01
CA VAL A 4 -9.17 -3.97 9.79
C VAL A 4 -8.85 -2.67 9.02
N ASN A 5 -8.40 -2.76 7.79
CA ASN A 5 -7.73 -1.67 7.06
C ASN A 5 -8.32 -1.40 5.66
N GLY A 6 -9.53 -1.87 5.39
CA GLY A 6 -10.24 -1.60 4.15
C GLY A 6 -11.20 -0.41 4.23
N PHE A 7 -11.97 -0.24 3.17
CA PHE A 7 -13.01 0.80 3.04
C PHE A 7 -13.97 0.79 4.23
N ASP A 8 -14.43 -0.40 4.62
CA ASP A 8 -15.38 -0.58 5.73
C ASP A 8 -14.79 -0.27 7.12
N SER A 9 -13.47 -0.18 7.21
CA SER A 9 -12.75 0.10 8.46
C SER A 9 -12.44 1.57 8.68
N ILE A 10 -12.71 2.43 7.69
CA ILE A 10 -12.54 3.87 7.86
C ILE A 10 -13.55 4.35 8.89
N GLY A 11 -13.06 4.62 10.09
CA GLY A 11 -13.85 5.06 11.23
C GLY A 11 -13.45 6.47 11.68
N SER A 12 -13.95 6.82 12.87
CA SER A 12 -13.60 8.07 13.52
C SER A 12 -12.10 8.20 13.80
N SER A 13 -11.57 9.41 13.65
CA SER A 13 -10.19 9.76 14.01
C SER A 13 -9.88 9.67 15.50
N GLN A 14 -10.88 9.40 16.35
CA GLN A 14 -10.71 9.16 17.77
C GLN A 14 -10.15 7.75 18.07
N ALA A 15 -10.26 6.82 17.12
CA ALA A 15 -9.81 5.44 17.24
C ALA A 15 -8.77 5.10 16.16
N GLY A 16 -7.84 4.20 16.48
CA GLY A 16 -6.81 3.73 15.56
C GLY A 16 -5.40 3.95 16.09
N TYR A 17 -4.43 3.56 15.27
CA TYR A 17 -3.01 3.76 15.54
C TYR A 17 -2.60 5.24 15.35
N GLU A 18 -1.48 5.63 15.96
CA GLU A 18 -1.06 7.04 15.95
C GLU A 18 0.45 7.24 15.78
N TRP A 19 1.22 6.15 15.65
CA TRP A 19 2.65 6.34 15.37
C TRP A 19 2.87 6.86 13.96
N LYS A 20 4.01 7.55 13.77
CA LYS A 20 4.35 8.20 12.53
C LYS A 20 4.66 7.20 11.42
N THR A 21 3.96 7.30 10.31
CA THR A 21 4.10 6.44 9.14
C THR A 21 5.10 6.97 8.13
N TYR A 22 5.47 6.14 7.15
CA TYR A 22 6.41 6.55 6.11
C TYR A 22 5.85 7.65 5.18
N PRO A 23 4.58 7.59 4.70
CA PRO A 23 4.02 8.68 3.92
C PRO A 23 4.03 10.04 4.62
N GLU A 24 3.86 10.09 5.94
CA GLU A 24 4.01 11.35 6.70
C GLU A 24 5.44 11.87 6.66
N ARG A 25 6.44 10.99 6.68
CA ARG A 25 7.86 11.38 6.55
C ARG A 25 8.15 11.95 5.17
N LEU A 26 7.62 11.33 4.11
CA LEU A 26 7.71 11.84 2.75
C LEU A 26 7.06 13.21 2.63
N GLN A 27 5.84 13.35 3.15
CA GLN A 27 5.11 14.62 3.16
C GLN A 27 5.91 15.74 3.85
N GLN A 28 6.52 15.44 5.00
CA GLN A 28 7.35 16.41 5.73
C GLN A 28 8.65 16.74 5.02
N ALA A 29 9.20 15.81 4.26
CA ALA A 29 10.41 16.01 3.47
C ALA A 29 10.17 16.70 2.13
N GLY A 30 8.91 16.99 1.78
CA GLY A 30 8.56 17.57 0.48
C GLY A 30 8.72 16.60 -0.69
N VAL A 31 8.78 15.29 -0.41
CA VAL A 31 8.80 14.25 -1.44
C VAL A 31 7.39 13.97 -1.90
N SER A 32 7.14 14.05 -3.20
CA SER A 32 5.81 13.76 -3.75
C SER A 32 5.49 12.26 -3.66
N TRP A 33 4.28 11.95 -3.25
CA TRP A 33 3.84 10.56 -3.08
C TRP A 33 2.34 10.41 -3.29
N LYS A 34 1.91 9.19 -3.62
CA LYS A 34 0.49 8.84 -3.81
C LYS A 34 0.29 7.34 -3.64
N ILE A 35 -0.86 6.95 -3.12
CA ILE A 35 -1.33 5.57 -3.16
C ILE A 35 -2.36 5.48 -4.27
N TYR A 36 -2.13 4.61 -5.24
CA TYR A 36 -3.04 4.30 -6.33
C TYR A 36 -3.86 3.07 -5.94
N GLN A 37 -5.14 3.27 -5.75
CA GLN A 37 -6.07 2.22 -5.32
C GLN A 37 -7.51 2.53 -5.73
N ASN A 38 -8.30 1.49 -5.92
CA ASN A 38 -9.74 1.57 -5.88
C ASN A 38 -10.19 1.37 -4.44
N MET A 39 -10.43 2.45 -3.69
CA MET A 39 -10.68 2.36 -2.25
C MET A 39 -11.85 1.45 -1.85
N PRO A 40 -12.97 1.36 -2.61
CA PRO A 40 -14.04 0.41 -2.32
C PRO A 40 -13.68 -1.06 -2.51
N ASP A 41 -12.63 -1.33 -3.30
CA ASP A 41 -12.18 -2.66 -3.64
C ASP A 41 -10.64 -2.68 -3.71
N ASN A 42 -10.00 -2.64 -2.57
CA ASN A 42 -8.55 -2.75 -2.41
C ASN A 42 -8.14 -3.97 -1.58
N PHE A 43 -9.04 -4.92 -1.43
CA PHE A 43 -8.88 -6.16 -0.66
C PHE A 43 -8.40 -5.95 0.79
N THR A 44 -8.66 -4.78 1.37
CA THR A 44 -8.18 -4.35 2.70
C THR A 44 -6.64 -4.17 2.81
N ASP A 45 -5.93 -4.10 1.70
CA ASP A 45 -4.47 -4.03 1.65
C ASP A 45 -3.90 -2.61 1.88
N ASN A 46 -4.71 -1.73 2.46
CA ASN A 46 -4.25 -0.40 2.85
C ASN A 46 -4.27 -0.19 4.36
N PRO A 47 -3.17 -0.51 5.07
CA PRO A 47 -3.11 -0.40 6.53
C PRO A 47 -3.26 1.04 7.05
N LEU A 48 -3.09 2.06 6.20
CA LEU A 48 -3.18 3.46 6.61
C LEU A 48 -4.59 3.85 7.04
N ALA A 49 -5.63 3.17 6.55
CA ALA A 49 -7.01 3.34 7.00
C ALA A 49 -7.20 3.07 8.51
N GLY A 50 -6.28 2.32 9.13
CA GLY A 50 -6.24 2.05 10.56
C GLY A 50 -5.64 3.16 11.43
N PHE A 51 -5.12 4.24 10.85
CA PHE A 51 -4.40 5.28 11.58
C PHE A 51 -5.22 6.56 11.76
N LYS A 52 -5.18 7.13 12.95
CA LYS A 52 -5.92 8.35 13.32
C LYS A 52 -5.64 9.53 12.41
N GLN A 53 -4.39 9.75 12.01
CA GLN A 53 -3.99 10.89 11.19
C GLN A 53 -4.62 10.84 9.78
N TYR A 54 -4.76 9.67 9.18
CA TYR A 54 -5.42 9.53 7.88
C TYR A 54 -6.95 9.60 8.00
N ARG A 55 -7.52 9.04 9.06
CA ARG A 55 -8.95 9.18 9.36
C ARG A 55 -9.32 10.64 9.60
N ARG A 56 -8.45 11.41 10.27
CA ARG A 56 -8.64 12.86 10.44
C ARG A 56 -8.57 13.58 9.12
N ALA A 57 -7.58 13.25 8.28
CA ALA A 57 -7.48 13.82 6.93
C ALA A 57 -8.74 13.51 6.10
N ASN A 58 -9.30 12.30 6.22
CA ASN A 58 -10.58 11.95 5.61
C ASN A 58 -11.72 12.83 6.11
N GLU A 59 -11.89 12.98 7.43
CA GLU A 59 -12.93 13.82 8.03
C GLU A 59 -12.85 15.29 7.59
N GLN A 60 -11.65 15.77 7.28
CA GLN A 60 -11.34 17.15 6.92
C GLN A 60 -11.21 17.37 5.40
N SER A 61 -11.27 16.32 4.60
CA SER A 61 -11.20 16.41 3.13
C SER A 61 -12.44 17.09 2.54
N GLY A 62 -12.38 17.39 1.24
CA GLY A 62 -13.55 17.92 0.52
C GLY A 62 -14.60 16.87 0.22
N GLN A 63 -14.18 15.61 0.11
CA GLN A 63 -15.00 14.49 -0.29
C GLN A 63 -14.65 13.25 0.55
N PRO A 64 -15.01 13.24 1.85
CA PRO A 64 -14.64 12.14 2.72
C PRO A 64 -15.25 10.82 2.25
N VAL A 65 -14.43 9.79 2.17
CA VAL A 65 -14.91 8.42 1.95
C VAL A 65 -15.55 7.89 3.24
N SER A 66 -16.64 7.17 3.11
CA SER A 66 -17.31 6.53 4.22
C SER A 66 -18.09 5.32 3.76
N HIS A 67 -18.26 4.37 4.67
CA HIS A 67 -19.01 3.14 4.44
C HIS A 67 -20.47 3.36 3.96
N SER A 68 -21.08 4.43 4.36
CA SER A 68 -22.50 4.72 4.06
C SER A 68 -22.71 5.63 2.85
N ALA A 69 -21.67 6.13 2.22
CA ALA A 69 -21.74 7.06 1.11
C ALA A 69 -20.97 6.52 -0.11
N ALA A 70 -21.26 7.07 -1.28
CA ALA A 70 -20.42 6.83 -2.45
C ALA A 70 -18.97 7.21 -2.14
N CYS A 71 -18.03 6.44 -2.70
CA CYS A 71 -16.61 6.75 -2.61
C CYS A 71 -16.21 7.58 -3.84
N PRO A 72 -16.24 8.92 -3.75
CA PRO A 72 -15.95 9.77 -4.90
C PRO A 72 -14.50 9.62 -5.34
N PRO A 73 -14.21 9.87 -6.62
CA PRO A 73 -12.85 9.97 -7.10
C PRO A 73 -12.09 11.06 -6.33
N TYR A 74 -10.80 10.80 -6.06
CA TYR A 74 -9.91 11.84 -5.53
C TYR A 74 -9.78 12.99 -6.53
N ASP A 75 -10.03 14.19 -6.08
CA ASP A 75 -9.86 15.43 -6.85
C ASP A 75 -8.84 16.34 -6.15
N GLU A 76 -7.67 16.48 -6.74
CA GLU A 76 -6.58 17.27 -6.16
C GLU A 76 -7.00 18.73 -5.91
N ALA A 77 -7.84 19.31 -6.76
CA ALA A 77 -8.31 20.70 -6.61
C ALA A 77 -9.17 20.91 -5.36
N ILE A 78 -9.86 19.86 -4.92
CA ILE A 78 -10.75 19.88 -3.76
C ILE A 78 -10.06 19.33 -2.51
N ASP A 79 -9.35 18.20 -2.68
CA ASP A 79 -8.89 17.33 -1.59
C ASP A 79 -7.46 17.61 -1.13
N ALA A 80 -6.63 18.30 -1.95
CA ALA A 80 -5.23 18.58 -1.62
C ALA A 80 -5.03 19.46 -0.37
N LYS A 81 -6.09 20.12 0.14
CA LYS A 81 -6.04 20.84 1.42
C LYS A 81 -5.71 19.94 2.59
N GLU A 82 -6.01 18.63 2.48
CA GLU A 82 -5.64 17.60 3.44
C GLU A 82 -4.62 16.66 2.81
N PRO A 83 -3.33 16.98 2.87
CA PRO A 83 -2.29 16.30 2.08
C PRO A 83 -2.12 14.82 2.40
N LEU A 84 -2.62 14.33 3.55
CA LEU A 84 -2.61 12.91 3.90
C LEU A 84 -3.84 12.15 3.35
N TYR A 85 -4.88 12.86 2.89
CA TYR A 85 -6.11 12.20 2.43
C TYR A 85 -5.87 11.29 1.23
N LYS A 86 -4.97 11.63 0.32
CA LYS A 86 -4.60 10.80 -0.84
C LYS A 86 -4.08 9.40 -0.48
N ALA A 87 -3.80 9.15 0.80
CA ALA A 87 -3.42 7.83 1.28
C ALA A 87 -4.60 6.85 1.37
N ILE A 88 -5.81 7.35 1.59
CA ILE A 88 -7.01 6.54 1.78
C ILE A 88 -8.17 6.96 0.87
N ALA A 89 -7.91 7.86 -0.05
CA ALA A 89 -8.87 8.30 -1.06
C ALA A 89 -9.03 7.27 -2.19
N ASN A 90 -10.10 7.39 -2.95
CA ASN A 90 -10.31 6.62 -4.16
C ASN A 90 -9.54 7.24 -5.34
N THR A 91 -8.29 6.89 -5.47
CA THR A 91 -7.35 7.45 -6.45
C THR A 91 -7.35 6.72 -7.80
N MET A 92 -7.96 5.54 -7.89
CA MET A 92 -8.19 4.79 -9.14
C MET A 92 -9.68 4.42 -9.26
N PRO A 93 -10.56 5.39 -9.58
CA PRO A 93 -12.01 5.19 -9.61
C PRO A 93 -12.49 4.32 -10.77
N ASP A 94 -11.60 3.94 -11.67
CA ASP A 94 -11.83 3.01 -12.78
C ASP A 94 -11.88 1.53 -12.36
N GLY A 95 -12.08 1.26 -11.09
CA GLY A 95 -12.04 -0.10 -10.54
C GLY A 95 -10.63 -0.60 -10.27
N GLY A 96 -9.65 0.29 -10.21
CA GLY A 96 -8.25 -0.08 -9.96
C GLY A 96 -7.47 -0.52 -11.20
N PHE A 97 -7.98 -0.25 -12.42
CA PHE A 97 -7.36 -0.68 -13.69
C PHE A 97 -6.26 0.27 -14.20
N LEU A 98 -5.58 0.96 -13.29
CA LEU A 98 -4.40 1.79 -13.56
C LEU A 98 -4.66 3.05 -14.42
N GLY A 99 -5.91 3.46 -14.63
CA GLY A 99 -6.25 4.61 -15.48
C GLY A 99 -5.59 5.89 -15.01
N THR A 100 -5.74 6.25 -13.74
CA THR A 100 -5.10 7.43 -13.16
C THR A 100 -3.57 7.31 -13.16
N PHE A 101 -3.03 6.12 -12.89
CA PHE A 101 -1.60 5.88 -12.92
C PHE A 101 -1.01 6.10 -14.33
N LYS A 102 -1.65 5.53 -15.35
CA LYS A 102 -1.29 5.71 -16.77
C LYS A 102 -1.38 7.18 -17.18
N GLN A 103 -2.40 7.89 -16.70
CA GLN A 103 -2.57 9.31 -16.97
C GLN A 103 -1.45 10.14 -16.31
N ASP A 104 -1.13 9.91 -15.04
CA ASP A 104 -0.07 10.62 -14.33
C ASP A 104 1.30 10.41 -15.01
N ILE A 105 1.57 9.22 -15.55
CA ILE A 105 2.76 8.95 -16.37
C ILE A 105 2.76 9.78 -17.66
N ALA A 106 1.66 9.75 -18.39
CA ALA A 106 1.55 10.45 -19.69
C ALA A 106 1.65 11.97 -19.55
N GLU A 107 1.18 12.52 -18.43
CA GLU A 107 1.21 13.95 -18.12
C GLU A 107 2.48 14.41 -17.39
N GLY A 108 3.43 13.50 -17.11
CA GLY A 108 4.64 13.81 -16.34
C GLY A 108 4.36 14.17 -14.87
N LYS A 109 3.28 13.66 -14.32
CA LYS A 109 2.82 13.93 -12.94
C LYS A 109 3.04 12.75 -11.99
N LEU A 110 3.71 11.68 -12.44
CA LEU A 110 3.97 10.53 -11.58
C LEU A 110 4.74 10.98 -10.33
N PRO A 111 4.24 10.70 -9.12
CA PRO A 111 4.94 11.07 -7.89
C PRO A 111 6.28 10.35 -7.75
N GLN A 112 7.19 10.93 -6.98
CA GLN A 112 8.50 10.33 -6.67
C GLN A 112 8.37 8.99 -5.95
N VAL A 113 7.31 8.81 -5.15
CA VAL A 113 7.00 7.54 -4.49
C VAL A 113 5.54 7.20 -4.76
N SER A 114 5.31 6.05 -5.37
CA SER A 114 3.98 5.54 -5.71
C SER A 114 3.78 4.16 -5.11
N TRP A 115 2.67 3.95 -4.42
CA TRP A 115 2.20 2.62 -4.05
C TRP A 115 1.01 2.27 -4.93
N ILE A 116 0.98 1.07 -5.44
CA ILE A 116 -0.12 0.54 -6.23
C ILE A 116 -0.71 -0.63 -5.46
N ILE A 117 -2.00 -0.54 -5.15
CA ILE A 117 -2.76 -1.60 -4.50
C ILE A 117 -3.72 -2.16 -5.54
N ALA A 118 -3.58 -3.43 -5.84
CA ALA A 118 -4.44 -4.12 -6.79
C ALA A 118 -5.87 -4.26 -6.23
N PRO A 119 -6.91 -4.26 -7.08
CA PRO A 119 -8.23 -4.68 -6.65
C PRO A 119 -8.27 -6.18 -6.34
N GLU A 120 -9.24 -6.60 -5.55
CA GLU A 120 -9.38 -7.96 -5.01
C GLU A 120 -9.15 -9.07 -6.04
N THR A 121 -9.72 -8.91 -7.24
CA THR A 121 -9.58 -9.89 -8.34
C THR A 121 -8.13 -10.10 -8.80
N TYR A 122 -7.23 -9.15 -8.54
CA TYR A 122 -5.83 -9.18 -8.97
C TYR A 122 -4.84 -9.22 -7.79
N SER A 123 -5.34 -9.49 -6.58
CA SER A 123 -4.53 -9.54 -5.34
C SER A 123 -3.63 -10.77 -5.24
N GLU A 124 -3.86 -11.81 -6.04
CA GLU A 124 -3.27 -13.14 -5.97
C GLU A 124 -3.74 -13.99 -4.78
N HIS A 125 -4.57 -13.45 -3.89
CA HIS A 125 -5.15 -14.27 -2.83
C HIS A 125 -5.93 -15.46 -3.43
N PRO A 126 -5.85 -16.68 -2.86
CA PRO A 126 -6.41 -17.90 -3.45
C PRO A 126 -7.91 -17.87 -3.74
N SER A 127 -8.63 -16.94 -3.16
CA SER A 127 -10.02 -16.64 -3.44
C SER A 127 -10.29 -15.17 -3.12
N PRO A 128 -10.69 -14.35 -4.10
CA PRO A 128 -11.20 -14.68 -5.43
C PRO A 128 -10.18 -14.58 -6.58
N SER A 129 -8.90 -14.40 -6.30
CA SER A 129 -7.85 -14.19 -7.29
C SER A 129 -7.02 -15.44 -7.58
N SER A 130 -5.98 -15.29 -8.36
CA SER A 130 -5.01 -16.32 -8.68
C SER A 130 -3.67 -15.69 -9.12
N PRO A 131 -2.54 -16.45 -9.07
CA PRO A 131 -1.25 -15.94 -9.51
C PRO A 131 -1.23 -15.43 -10.96
N ILE A 132 -2.05 -16.01 -11.85
CA ILE A 132 -2.11 -15.55 -13.25
C ILE A 132 -2.81 -14.20 -13.38
N GLN A 133 -3.78 -13.91 -12.51
CA GLN A 133 -4.48 -12.62 -12.49
C GLN A 133 -3.56 -11.51 -11.99
N GLY A 134 -2.80 -11.74 -10.90
CA GLY A 134 -1.82 -10.79 -10.42
C GLY A 134 -0.65 -10.59 -11.38
N ALA A 135 -0.18 -11.66 -12.03
CA ALA A 135 0.83 -11.57 -13.07
C ALA A 135 0.36 -10.70 -14.25
N TRP A 136 -0.91 -10.82 -14.66
CA TRP A 136 -1.50 -9.94 -15.67
C TRP A 136 -1.52 -8.48 -15.22
N TYR A 137 -1.95 -8.21 -13.98
CA TYR A 137 -1.99 -6.85 -13.43
C TYR A 137 -0.58 -6.22 -13.35
N THR A 138 0.39 -7.00 -12.90
CA THR A 138 1.81 -6.61 -12.89
C THR A 138 2.32 -6.31 -14.30
N GLN A 139 1.92 -7.11 -15.30
CA GLN A 139 2.29 -6.86 -16.70
C GLN A 139 1.68 -5.54 -17.21
N GLU A 140 0.43 -5.25 -16.88
CA GLU A 140 -0.21 -3.98 -17.26
C GLU A 140 0.47 -2.76 -16.60
N LEU A 141 0.94 -2.91 -15.36
CA LEU A 141 1.74 -1.90 -14.69
C LEU A 141 3.09 -1.69 -15.39
N LEU A 142 3.78 -2.78 -15.73
CA LEU A 142 5.05 -2.73 -16.47
C LEU A 142 4.87 -2.10 -17.84
N ASN A 143 3.82 -2.46 -18.58
CA ASN A 143 3.50 -1.85 -19.86
C ASN A 143 3.35 -0.33 -19.72
N ALA A 144 2.59 0.12 -18.72
CA ALA A 144 2.38 1.56 -18.49
C ALA A 144 3.70 2.32 -18.22
N LEU A 145 4.63 1.72 -17.50
CA LEU A 145 5.94 2.32 -17.23
C LEU A 145 6.86 2.28 -18.44
N THR A 146 6.94 1.13 -19.13
CA THR A 146 7.88 0.92 -20.25
C THR A 146 7.44 1.61 -21.53
N ASP A 147 6.15 1.89 -21.71
CA ASP A 147 5.62 2.71 -22.80
C ASP A 147 6.14 4.17 -22.75
N ASN A 148 6.65 4.61 -21.59
CA ASN A 148 7.36 5.87 -21.43
C ASN A 148 8.83 5.60 -21.02
N PRO A 149 9.77 5.52 -21.99
CA PRO A 149 11.17 5.20 -21.72
C PRO A 149 11.87 6.20 -20.78
N GLU A 150 11.47 7.47 -20.78
CA GLU A 150 12.04 8.48 -19.89
C GLU A 150 11.66 8.19 -18.44
N VAL A 151 10.39 7.93 -18.17
CA VAL A 151 9.90 7.53 -16.84
C VAL A 151 10.53 6.22 -16.41
N TRP A 152 10.54 5.22 -17.31
CA TRP A 152 11.12 3.90 -17.01
C TRP A 152 12.58 3.97 -16.63
N SER A 153 13.38 4.77 -17.33
CA SER A 153 14.82 4.90 -17.07
C SER A 153 15.16 5.47 -15.69
N GLN A 154 14.19 6.10 -15.02
CA GLN A 154 14.33 6.72 -13.70
C GLN A 154 13.52 6.02 -12.60
N THR A 155 12.89 4.89 -12.94
CA THR A 155 12.00 4.16 -12.03
C THR A 155 12.70 2.96 -11.41
N VAL A 156 12.55 2.80 -10.10
CA VAL A 156 12.82 1.55 -9.38
C VAL A 156 11.47 0.95 -9.05
N LEU A 157 11.17 -0.22 -9.61
CA LEU A 157 9.96 -0.97 -9.32
C LEU A 157 10.27 -2.04 -8.27
N LEU A 158 9.51 -2.03 -7.17
CA LEU A 158 9.55 -3.03 -6.12
C LEU A 158 8.22 -3.80 -6.15
N ILE A 159 8.29 -5.11 -6.28
CA ILE A 159 7.13 -5.99 -6.20
C ILE A 159 7.23 -6.74 -4.88
N ASN A 160 6.26 -6.52 -4.00
CA ASN A 160 6.19 -7.14 -2.69
C ASN A 160 4.96 -8.03 -2.62
N PHE A 161 5.16 -9.23 -2.10
CA PHE A 161 4.08 -10.11 -1.73
C PHE A 161 3.86 -9.99 -0.22
N ASP A 162 2.60 -9.97 0.21
CA ASP A 162 2.23 -9.86 1.61
C ASP A 162 2.65 -11.13 2.36
N GLU A 163 2.29 -12.26 1.79
CA GLU A 163 2.63 -13.59 2.30
C GLU A 163 2.76 -14.59 1.14
N ASN A 164 3.07 -15.83 1.44
CA ASN A 164 3.26 -16.86 0.42
C ASN A 164 1.98 -17.62 0.04
N ASP A 165 0.85 -17.34 0.67
CA ASP A 165 -0.46 -17.99 0.43
C ASP A 165 -0.41 -19.55 0.42
N GLY A 166 0.54 -20.13 1.14
CA GLY A 166 0.77 -21.57 1.13
C GLY A 166 1.62 -22.10 -0.03
N TYR A 167 2.10 -21.24 -0.91
CA TYR A 167 3.12 -21.59 -1.91
C TYR A 167 4.50 -21.65 -1.29
N PHE A 168 5.36 -22.50 -1.85
CA PHE A 168 6.70 -22.70 -1.34
C PHE A 168 7.74 -22.24 -2.35
N ASP A 169 8.72 -21.49 -1.89
CA ASP A 169 9.91 -21.17 -2.66
C ASP A 169 10.78 -22.42 -2.86
N HIS A 170 11.42 -22.53 -4.01
CA HIS A 170 12.42 -23.56 -4.24
C HIS A 170 13.66 -23.40 -3.34
N VAL A 171 13.95 -22.15 -2.95
CA VAL A 171 14.99 -21.80 -2.00
C VAL A 171 14.33 -20.99 -0.88
N PRO A 172 14.41 -21.44 0.38
CA PRO A 172 13.86 -20.69 1.50
C PRO A 172 14.42 -19.27 1.55
N SER A 173 13.54 -18.29 1.65
CA SER A 173 13.94 -16.88 1.78
C SER A 173 14.73 -16.66 3.06
N PRO A 174 15.71 -15.74 3.07
CA PRO A 174 16.34 -15.30 4.31
C PRO A 174 15.25 -14.76 5.25
N SER A 175 15.28 -15.22 6.48
CA SER A 175 14.36 -14.78 7.54
C SER A 175 15.13 -14.13 8.68
N ALA A 176 14.44 -13.26 9.41
CA ALA A 176 14.97 -12.73 10.66
C ALA A 176 15.29 -13.89 11.63
N PRO A 177 16.34 -13.78 12.46
CA PRO A 177 16.60 -14.78 13.47
C PRO A 177 15.41 -14.90 14.42
N SER A 178 15.06 -16.15 14.75
CA SER A 178 14.03 -16.48 15.73
C SER A 178 14.57 -17.41 16.80
N ARG A 179 13.87 -17.56 17.90
CA ARG A 179 14.22 -18.55 18.95
C ARG A 179 13.17 -19.65 18.99
N ASP A 180 13.63 -20.87 19.18
CA ASP A 180 12.71 -21.99 19.46
C ASP A 180 12.25 -21.96 20.94
N GLN A 181 11.37 -22.90 21.30
CA GLN A 181 10.84 -23.05 22.66
C GLN A 181 11.90 -23.23 23.75
N ASN A 182 13.11 -23.62 23.37
CA ASN A 182 14.27 -23.80 24.27
C ASN A 182 15.17 -22.55 24.31
N GLY A 183 14.78 -21.46 23.63
CA GLY A 183 15.57 -20.24 23.52
C GLY A 183 16.77 -20.35 22.57
N LYS A 184 16.88 -21.43 21.78
CA LYS A 184 17.95 -21.62 20.80
C LYS A 184 17.68 -20.75 19.58
N LEU A 185 18.71 -20.01 19.18
CA LEU A 185 18.65 -19.15 17.99
C LEU A 185 18.61 -19.98 16.70
N HIS A 186 17.68 -19.66 15.84
CA HIS A 186 17.57 -20.12 14.45
C HIS A 186 17.74 -18.95 13.49
N GLY A 187 18.26 -19.24 12.30
CA GLY A 187 18.58 -18.21 11.30
C GLY A 187 19.98 -17.62 11.47
N LYS A 188 20.34 -16.69 10.58
CA LYS A 188 21.64 -16.01 10.57
C LYS A 188 21.42 -14.51 10.45
N THR A 189 22.26 -13.76 11.16
CA THR A 189 22.28 -12.31 11.08
C THR A 189 23.70 -11.78 11.19
N THR A 190 23.96 -10.62 10.60
CA THR A 190 25.18 -9.84 10.81
C THR A 190 25.03 -8.80 11.92
N LEU A 191 23.82 -8.66 12.47
CA LEU A 191 23.51 -7.73 13.56
C LEU A 191 23.85 -8.34 14.91
N THR A 192 24.13 -7.50 15.89
CA THR A 192 24.34 -7.94 17.28
C THR A 192 23.04 -8.36 17.93
N ALA A 193 23.12 -9.16 19.00
CA ALA A 193 21.94 -9.57 19.77
C ALA A 193 21.12 -8.37 20.31
N GLU A 194 21.80 -7.27 20.65
CA GLU A 194 21.14 -6.03 21.10
C GLU A 194 20.36 -5.36 19.98
N GLN A 195 20.93 -5.27 18.75
CA GLN A 195 20.30 -4.66 17.60
C GLN A 195 19.04 -5.40 17.13
N ILE A 196 19.00 -6.72 17.33
CA ILE A 196 17.90 -7.58 16.89
C ILE A 196 16.99 -8.02 18.04
N SER A 197 17.15 -7.45 19.24
CA SER A 197 16.38 -7.88 20.43
C SER A 197 14.87 -7.77 20.28
N TYR A 198 14.39 -6.93 19.35
CA TYR A 198 12.98 -6.76 19.03
C TYR A 198 12.50 -7.57 17.83
N GLU A 199 13.38 -8.31 17.17
CA GLU A 199 13.07 -9.08 15.95
C GLU A 199 13.04 -10.60 16.21
N TYR A 200 13.10 -11.00 17.47
CA TYR A 200 12.93 -12.39 17.85
C TYR A 200 11.45 -12.67 18.13
N PHE A 201 10.97 -13.73 17.51
CA PHE A 201 9.64 -14.28 17.75
C PHE A 201 9.79 -15.59 18.53
N ASP A 202 9.04 -15.72 19.62
CA ASP A 202 8.98 -16.94 20.42
C ASP A 202 8.06 -17.99 19.80
#